data_d7bf03370661a11a23036112f7e37dc0
#
_entry.id   d7bf03370661a11a23036112f7e37dc0
#
_cell.length_a   1.000
_cell.length_b   1.000
_cell.length_c   1.000
_cell.angle_alpha   90.00
_cell.angle_beta   90.00
_cell.angle_gamma   90.00
#
_symmetry.space_group_name_H-M   'P 1'
#
loop_
_entity.id
_entity.type
_entity.pdbx_description
1 polymer ?
#
loop_
_entity_poly.entity_id
_entity_poly.type
_entity_poly.pdbx_seq_one_letter_code
_entity_poly.pdbx_strand_id
1 'polypeptide(L)'
;MARQTDGPIAPLPSLYPAAAFQQRVLTWFDEHGRKHLPWQQNQTPYRVWVSEIMLQQTQVATVIDYFDRFMARFPTVEALAAAPLDDVLHLWTGLGYYARARNLHKAAIVVVEQYGGRFPTDSVDEMASLPGIGRSTAGAVISLATGQRAPILDGNVKRVLTRLHAVEGWPGRPAVERTLWDIAEHYTPTERAGDYTQVMMDLGATLCTRKAPACLLCPVQDWCEAHRLGRETDFPSSKPKKVAPTRHAHALMLVDPAGRVMLEQRPAEGIWGGLWSFPQCDGAADVKDWCDKWGVGDSIEYWTPFTHIFSHFRLEMTPVLIECPRALPAEAFSRPTCWRSPAALDGIGLAAPVKTLLGRLAAHLDTVG
;
A
#
# COMPACT_ATOMS: atom_id res chain seq x y z
N MET A 1 -20.69 -16.84 18.83
CA MET A 1 -19.73 -16.74 17.70
C MET A 1 -19.46 -18.15 17.20
N ALA A 2 -20.13 -18.58 16.14
CA ALA A 2 -19.90 -19.90 15.56
C ALA A 2 -18.56 -19.87 14.81
N ARG A 3 -17.62 -20.72 15.22
CA ARG A 3 -16.43 -21.04 14.43
C ARG A 3 -16.93 -21.69 13.13
N GLN A 4 -16.78 -21.00 12.00
CA GLN A 4 -16.92 -21.65 10.70
C GLN A 4 -15.83 -22.72 10.64
N THR A 5 -16.23 -23.98 10.76
CA THR A 5 -15.36 -25.13 10.53
C THR A 5 -14.87 -25.06 9.09
N ASP A 6 -13.56 -25.10 8.92
CA ASP A 6 -12.94 -25.29 7.60
C ASP A 6 -13.50 -26.59 7.03
N GLY A 7 -14.27 -26.51 5.96
CA GLY A 7 -14.71 -27.67 5.21
C GLY A 7 -13.49 -28.45 4.69
N PRO A 8 -13.68 -29.72 4.28
CA PRO A 8 -12.57 -30.55 3.81
C PRO A 8 -11.78 -29.82 2.71
N ILE A 9 -10.45 -29.85 2.84
CA ILE A 9 -9.52 -29.31 1.85
C ILE A 9 -9.78 -30.03 0.54
N ALA A 10 -10.13 -29.30 -0.53
CA ALA A 10 -10.23 -29.89 -1.85
C ALA A 10 -8.86 -30.52 -2.20
N PRO A 11 -8.83 -31.73 -2.77
CA PRO A 11 -7.57 -32.33 -3.21
C PRO A 11 -6.85 -31.35 -4.17
N LEU A 12 -5.51 -31.39 -4.14
CA LEU A 12 -4.69 -30.64 -5.11
C LEU A 12 -5.18 -30.95 -6.53
N PRO A 13 -5.45 -29.94 -7.34
CA PRO A 13 -5.81 -30.18 -8.75
C PRO A 13 -4.69 -30.93 -9.45
N SER A 14 -5.01 -31.65 -10.53
CA SER A 14 -3.99 -32.24 -11.38
C SER A 14 -3.12 -31.12 -11.94
N LEU A 15 -1.82 -31.16 -11.63
CA LEU A 15 -0.87 -30.15 -12.08
C LEU A 15 -0.27 -30.55 -13.44
N TYR A 16 -0.02 -29.56 -14.29
CA TYR A 16 0.70 -29.76 -15.52
C TYR A 16 2.21 -30.00 -15.24
N PRO A 17 2.95 -30.59 -16.20
CA PRO A 17 4.40 -30.72 -16.06
C PRO A 17 5.05 -29.33 -15.87
N ALA A 18 5.77 -29.13 -14.76
CA ALA A 18 6.33 -27.84 -14.40
C ALA A 18 7.25 -27.27 -15.50
N ALA A 19 8.14 -28.09 -16.07
CA ALA A 19 9.06 -27.67 -17.11
C ALA A 19 8.33 -27.16 -18.39
N ALA A 20 7.22 -27.80 -18.77
CA ALA A 20 6.46 -27.38 -19.92
C ALA A 20 5.69 -26.06 -19.67
N PHE A 21 5.16 -25.87 -18.45
CA PHE A 21 4.56 -24.60 -18.03
C PHE A 21 5.60 -23.46 -18.03
N GLN A 22 6.75 -23.70 -17.40
CA GLN A 22 7.86 -22.75 -17.32
C GLN A 22 8.33 -22.33 -18.72
N GLN A 23 8.52 -23.29 -19.63
CA GLN A 23 8.93 -23.00 -20.99
C GLN A 23 7.94 -22.08 -21.71
N ARG A 24 6.62 -22.35 -21.62
CA ARG A 24 5.60 -21.53 -22.27
C ARG A 24 5.58 -20.09 -21.76
N VAL A 25 5.58 -19.90 -20.45
CA VAL A 25 5.52 -18.55 -19.87
C VAL A 25 6.82 -17.78 -20.08
N LEU A 26 7.99 -18.44 -20.02
CA LEU A 26 9.28 -17.80 -20.25
C LEU A 26 9.48 -17.43 -21.73
N THR A 27 9.03 -18.28 -22.69
CA THR A 27 9.04 -17.92 -24.11
C THR A 27 8.19 -16.68 -24.37
N TRP A 28 6.99 -16.61 -23.78
CA TRP A 28 6.17 -15.41 -23.88
C TRP A 28 6.86 -14.17 -23.24
N PHE A 29 7.55 -14.35 -22.12
CA PHE A 29 8.27 -13.27 -21.44
C PHE A 29 9.40 -12.71 -22.30
N ASP A 30 10.12 -13.58 -23.02
CA ASP A 30 11.22 -13.17 -23.86
C ASP A 30 10.77 -12.18 -24.96
N GLU A 31 9.55 -12.33 -25.47
CA GLU A 31 8.97 -11.48 -26.52
C GLU A 31 8.15 -10.30 -25.98
N HIS A 32 7.37 -10.53 -24.93
CA HIS A 32 6.32 -9.60 -24.49
C HIS A 32 6.48 -9.08 -23.04
N GLY A 33 7.42 -9.61 -22.28
CA GLY A 33 7.65 -9.22 -20.88
C GLY A 33 8.09 -7.78 -20.73
N ARG A 34 7.66 -7.14 -19.66
CA ARG A 34 8.11 -5.78 -19.31
C ARG A 34 9.54 -5.82 -18.80
N LYS A 35 10.46 -5.10 -19.47
CA LYS A 35 11.90 -5.10 -19.17
C LYS A 35 12.46 -3.69 -18.99
N HIS A 36 11.59 -2.68 -19.03
CA HIS A 36 11.99 -1.26 -19.10
C HIS A 36 11.52 -0.43 -17.89
N LEU A 37 10.99 -1.09 -16.86
CA LEU A 37 10.55 -0.39 -15.66
C LEU A 37 11.77 0.11 -14.85
N PRO A 38 11.70 1.28 -14.17
CA PRO A 38 12.87 1.89 -13.50
C PRO A 38 13.53 0.96 -12.48
N TRP A 39 12.76 0.14 -11.77
CA TRP A 39 13.26 -0.82 -10.78
C TRP A 39 13.84 -2.10 -11.38
N GLN A 40 13.67 -2.33 -12.68
CA GLN A 40 14.30 -3.43 -13.42
C GLN A 40 15.71 -3.04 -13.91
N GLN A 41 16.08 -1.77 -13.80
CA GLN A 41 17.40 -1.29 -14.12
C GLN A 41 18.29 -1.33 -12.87
N ASN A 42 19.54 -1.86 -13.00
CA ASN A 42 20.48 -1.97 -11.89
C ASN A 42 19.84 -2.62 -10.64
N GLN A 43 19.24 -3.78 -10.83
CA GLN A 43 18.53 -4.51 -9.77
C GLN A 43 19.46 -4.81 -8.60
N THR A 44 19.08 -4.33 -7.42
CA THR A 44 19.66 -4.68 -6.13
C THR A 44 18.55 -5.08 -5.18
N PRO A 45 18.79 -5.84 -4.12
CA PRO A 45 17.76 -6.16 -3.13
C PRO A 45 17.04 -4.94 -2.60
N TYR A 46 17.75 -3.82 -2.39
CA TYR A 46 17.17 -2.56 -1.92
C TYR A 46 16.19 -1.97 -2.94
N ARG A 47 16.60 -1.82 -4.21
CA ARG A 47 15.76 -1.22 -5.26
C ARG A 47 14.52 -2.07 -5.54
N VAL A 48 14.69 -3.39 -5.63
CA VAL A 48 13.59 -4.33 -5.82
C VAL A 48 12.62 -4.25 -4.64
N TRP A 49 13.12 -4.28 -3.41
CA TRP A 49 12.29 -4.18 -2.22
C TRP A 49 11.47 -2.88 -2.18
N VAL A 50 12.08 -1.73 -2.42
CA VAL A 50 11.36 -0.44 -2.46
C VAL A 50 10.23 -0.48 -3.48
N SER A 51 10.50 -0.97 -4.70
CA SER A 51 9.47 -1.07 -5.74
C SER A 51 8.35 -2.04 -5.36
N GLU A 52 8.67 -3.21 -4.82
CA GLU A 52 7.67 -4.21 -4.40
C GLU A 52 6.74 -3.65 -3.31
N ILE A 53 7.26 -2.90 -2.35
CA ILE A 53 6.44 -2.25 -1.34
C ILE A 53 5.58 -1.13 -1.94
N MET A 54 6.10 -0.34 -2.87
CA MET A 54 5.33 0.71 -3.55
C MET A 54 4.21 0.15 -4.43
N LEU A 55 4.46 -0.98 -5.09
CA LEU A 55 3.51 -1.65 -5.99
C LEU A 55 2.36 -2.37 -5.25
N GLN A 56 2.48 -2.59 -3.94
CA GLN A 56 1.38 -3.17 -3.16
C GLN A 56 0.12 -2.30 -3.28
N GLN A 57 -0.92 -2.80 -3.96
CA GLN A 57 -2.19 -2.11 -4.18
C GLN A 57 -2.09 -0.74 -4.90
N THR A 58 -0.99 -0.50 -5.62
CA THR A 58 -0.76 0.73 -6.40
C THR A 58 -0.43 0.35 -7.85
N GLN A 59 -0.94 1.11 -8.80
CA GLN A 59 -0.70 0.87 -10.22
C GLN A 59 0.73 1.25 -10.62
N VAL A 60 1.31 0.50 -11.56
CA VAL A 60 2.67 0.72 -12.08
C VAL A 60 2.89 2.17 -12.54
N ALA A 61 1.97 2.71 -13.35
CA ALA A 61 2.08 4.08 -13.86
C ALA A 61 2.21 5.13 -12.75
N THR A 62 1.53 4.92 -11.61
CA THR A 62 1.65 5.81 -10.45
C THR A 62 3.00 5.64 -9.76
N VAL A 63 3.52 4.41 -9.66
CA VAL A 63 4.72 4.12 -8.89
C VAL A 63 5.99 4.67 -9.56
N ILE A 64 6.04 4.78 -10.89
CA ILE A 64 7.23 5.21 -11.63
C ILE A 64 7.81 6.52 -11.06
N ASP A 65 7.02 7.60 -11.04
CA ASP A 65 7.48 8.91 -10.58
C ASP A 65 7.82 8.92 -9.07
N TYR A 66 7.10 8.13 -8.27
CA TYR A 66 7.38 8.01 -6.83
C TYR A 66 8.69 7.27 -6.58
N PHE A 67 8.93 6.20 -7.30
CA PHE A 67 10.15 5.42 -7.19
C PHE A 67 11.38 6.25 -7.54
N ASP A 68 11.36 6.99 -8.64
CA ASP A 68 12.49 7.82 -9.09
C ASP A 68 12.81 8.90 -8.06
N ARG A 69 11.80 9.62 -7.56
CA ARG A 69 12.00 10.64 -6.52
C ARG A 69 12.49 10.04 -5.19
N PHE A 70 11.98 8.88 -4.81
CA PHE A 70 12.38 8.19 -3.59
C PHE A 70 13.81 7.71 -3.68
N MET A 71 14.20 7.10 -4.80
CA MET A 71 15.57 6.64 -5.03
C MET A 71 16.58 7.79 -5.16
N ALA A 72 16.16 8.94 -5.68
CA ALA A 72 17.00 10.13 -5.70
C ALA A 72 17.31 10.67 -4.30
N ARG A 73 16.33 10.62 -3.38
CA ARG A 73 16.49 11.08 -1.99
C ARG A 73 17.13 10.04 -1.08
N PHE A 74 16.81 8.76 -1.28
CA PHE A 74 17.29 7.62 -0.49
C PHE A 74 17.92 6.57 -1.40
N PRO A 75 19.13 6.81 -1.92
CA PRO A 75 19.78 5.91 -2.88
C PRO A 75 20.22 4.57 -2.27
N THR A 76 20.36 4.48 -0.96
CA THR A 76 20.78 3.28 -0.23
C THR A 76 19.90 3.02 0.99
N VAL A 77 19.95 1.80 1.52
CA VAL A 77 19.20 1.43 2.72
C VAL A 77 19.66 2.20 3.95
N GLU A 78 20.95 2.55 4.01
CA GLU A 78 21.53 3.36 5.09
C GLU A 78 20.99 4.80 5.04
N ALA A 79 20.90 5.38 3.85
CA ALA A 79 20.31 6.71 3.67
C ALA A 79 18.84 6.74 4.09
N LEU A 80 18.10 5.68 3.78
CA LEU A 80 16.70 5.54 4.21
C LEU A 80 16.61 5.34 5.73
N ALA A 81 17.44 4.49 6.33
CA ALA A 81 17.42 4.20 7.75
C ALA A 81 17.78 5.43 8.62
N ALA A 82 18.70 6.25 8.14
CA ALA A 82 19.15 7.47 8.83
C ALA A 82 18.19 8.65 8.69
N ALA A 83 17.22 8.58 7.78
CA ALA A 83 16.30 9.68 7.51
C ALA A 83 15.25 9.84 8.62
N PRO A 84 14.79 11.07 8.92
CA PRO A 84 13.59 11.26 9.71
C PRO A 84 12.38 10.59 9.06
N LEU A 85 11.51 9.98 9.87
CA LEU A 85 10.29 9.33 9.35
C LEU A 85 9.41 10.31 8.56
N ASP A 86 9.37 11.58 8.95
CA ASP A 86 8.59 12.62 8.28
C ASP A 86 9.04 12.83 6.82
N ASP A 87 10.35 12.78 6.55
CA ASP A 87 10.88 12.86 5.18
C ASP A 87 10.37 11.68 4.31
N VAL A 88 10.36 10.49 4.89
CA VAL A 88 9.88 9.28 4.21
C VAL A 88 8.37 9.37 3.92
N LEU A 89 7.58 9.80 4.92
CA LEU A 89 6.15 9.98 4.79
C LEU A 89 5.79 11.12 3.82
N HIS A 90 6.59 12.18 3.78
CA HIS A 90 6.43 13.28 2.82
C HIS A 90 6.55 12.79 1.37
N LEU A 91 7.62 12.04 1.05
CA LEU A 91 7.82 11.47 -0.28
C LEU A 91 6.78 10.39 -0.64
N TRP A 92 6.13 9.79 0.37
CA TRP A 92 5.06 8.82 0.18
C TRP A 92 3.67 9.45 0.01
N THR A 93 3.57 10.77 0.23
CA THR A 93 2.29 11.50 0.19
C THR A 93 1.59 11.34 -1.15
N GLY A 94 0.39 10.76 -1.14
CA GLY A 94 -0.40 10.45 -2.34
C GLY A 94 -0.44 8.97 -2.73
N LEU A 95 0.55 8.15 -2.36
CA LEU A 95 0.53 6.70 -2.63
C LEU A 95 -0.50 5.93 -1.77
N GLY A 96 -0.89 6.48 -0.62
CA GLY A 96 -1.80 5.82 0.31
C GLY A 96 -1.15 4.65 1.09
N TYR A 97 -1.95 4.01 1.96
CA TYR A 97 -1.49 2.87 2.78
C TYR A 97 -0.16 3.15 3.50
N TYR A 98 -0.09 4.25 4.23
CA TYR A 98 1.12 4.79 4.85
C TYR A 98 1.81 3.84 5.84
N ALA A 99 1.11 2.80 6.32
CA ALA A 99 1.75 1.73 7.08
C ALA A 99 2.89 1.04 6.30
N ARG A 100 2.81 1.03 4.95
CA ARG A 100 3.88 0.51 4.10
C ARG A 100 5.15 1.35 4.24
N ALA A 101 5.04 2.67 4.18
CA ALA A 101 6.18 3.59 4.34
C ALA A 101 6.80 3.49 5.74
N ARG A 102 5.96 3.41 6.78
CA ARG A 102 6.46 3.23 8.16
C ARG A 102 7.20 1.91 8.34
N ASN A 103 6.64 0.82 7.80
CA ASN A 103 7.28 -0.48 7.86
C ASN A 103 8.55 -0.53 6.99
N LEU A 104 8.54 0.13 5.83
CA LEU A 104 9.72 0.29 4.97
C LEU A 104 10.86 0.96 5.74
N HIS A 105 10.58 2.07 6.43
CA HIS A 105 11.56 2.77 7.25
C HIS A 105 12.06 1.91 8.43
N LYS A 106 11.14 1.27 9.17
CA LYS A 106 11.51 0.34 10.26
C LYS A 106 12.36 -0.83 9.76
N ALA A 107 12.01 -1.41 8.62
CA ALA A 107 12.80 -2.50 8.04
C ALA A 107 14.19 -2.03 7.59
N ALA A 108 14.32 -0.83 7.04
CA ALA A 108 15.62 -0.25 6.70
C ALA A 108 16.53 -0.14 7.94
N ILE A 109 15.99 0.33 9.07
CA ILE A 109 16.73 0.40 10.34
C ILE A 109 17.20 -1.01 10.77
N VAL A 110 16.29 -2.01 10.73
CA VAL A 110 16.64 -3.39 11.09
C VAL A 110 17.72 -3.94 10.15
N VAL A 111 17.64 -3.69 8.84
CA VAL A 111 18.65 -4.15 7.88
C VAL A 111 20.03 -3.53 8.18
N VAL A 112 20.08 -2.25 8.53
CA VAL A 112 21.34 -1.60 8.88
C VAL A 112 21.88 -2.10 10.20
N GLU A 113 21.05 -2.15 11.26
CA GLU A 113 21.51 -2.49 12.61
C GLU A 113 21.83 -3.97 12.82
N GLN A 114 21.03 -4.87 12.23
CA GLN A 114 21.16 -6.31 12.46
C GLN A 114 21.90 -7.04 11.36
N TYR A 115 21.86 -6.52 10.13
CA TYR A 115 22.46 -7.18 8.96
C TYR A 115 23.57 -6.34 8.30
N GLY A 116 24.01 -5.24 8.93
CA GLY A 116 25.11 -4.40 8.41
C GLY A 116 24.84 -3.80 7.02
N GLY A 117 23.58 -3.46 6.73
CA GLY A 117 23.16 -2.90 5.44
C GLY A 117 22.93 -3.95 4.33
N ARG A 118 23.06 -5.24 4.62
CA ARG A 118 22.85 -6.33 3.66
C ARG A 118 21.51 -7.01 3.90
N PHE A 119 20.69 -7.14 2.87
CA PHE A 119 19.43 -7.88 2.97
C PHE A 119 19.69 -9.39 3.16
N PRO A 120 18.95 -10.10 4.02
CA PRO A 120 19.09 -11.54 4.24
C PRO A 120 18.46 -12.34 3.09
N THR A 121 19.07 -12.27 1.90
CA THR A 121 18.55 -12.90 0.67
C THR A 121 18.79 -14.40 0.59
N ASP A 122 19.53 -14.97 1.52
CA ASP A 122 19.81 -16.41 1.57
C ASP A 122 18.67 -17.21 2.22
N SER A 123 17.73 -16.52 2.89
CA SER A 123 16.59 -17.12 3.58
C SER A 123 15.30 -16.34 3.38
N VAL A 124 14.28 -17.00 2.82
CA VAL A 124 12.93 -16.43 2.68
C VAL A 124 12.34 -16.10 4.05
N ASP A 125 12.57 -16.93 5.06
CA ASP A 125 12.02 -16.74 6.40
C ASP A 125 12.67 -15.54 7.11
N GLU A 126 13.98 -15.38 7.01
CA GLU A 126 14.67 -14.22 7.55
C GLU A 126 14.24 -12.92 6.83
N MET A 127 14.18 -12.98 5.51
CA MET A 127 13.68 -11.83 4.72
C MET A 127 12.22 -11.48 5.07
N ALA A 128 11.37 -12.47 5.30
CA ALA A 128 9.96 -12.29 5.70
C ALA A 128 9.79 -11.85 7.16
N SER A 129 10.83 -11.97 7.99
CA SER A 129 10.81 -11.46 9.38
C SER A 129 10.94 -9.94 9.47
N LEU A 130 11.40 -9.29 8.39
CA LEU A 130 11.54 -7.83 8.34
C LEU A 130 10.18 -7.14 8.35
N PRO A 131 10.05 -5.99 9.02
CA PRO A 131 8.79 -5.26 9.13
C PRO A 131 8.12 -4.99 7.78
N GLY A 132 6.88 -5.46 7.61
CA GLY A 132 6.08 -5.24 6.40
C GLY A 132 6.43 -6.12 5.20
N ILE A 133 7.32 -7.07 5.35
CA ILE A 133 7.68 -8.05 4.33
C ILE A 133 6.98 -9.37 4.63
N GLY A 134 6.09 -9.80 3.75
CA GLY A 134 5.51 -11.14 3.81
C GLY A 134 6.26 -12.14 2.92
N ARG A 135 5.96 -13.43 3.05
CA ARG A 135 6.59 -14.53 2.28
C ARG A 135 6.66 -14.23 0.78
N SER A 136 5.56 -13.73 0.17
CA SER A 136 5.54 -13.43 -1.27
C SER A 136 6.46 -12.26 -1.64
N THR A 137 6.50 -11.19 -0.84
CA THR A 137 7.42 -10.07 -1.07
C THR A 137 8.88 -10.50 -0.86
N ALA A 138 9.16 -11.31 0.15
CA ALA A 138 10.49 -11.91 0.37
C ALA A 138 10.94 -12.72 -0.85
N GLY A 139 10.06 -13.60 -1.35
CA GLY A 139 10.31 -14.38 -2.56
C GLY A 139 10.58 -13.50 -3.79
N ALA A 140 9.81 -12.42 -3.98
CA ALA A 140 10.02 -11.49 -5.10
C ALA A 140 11.38 -10.79 -5.01
N VAL A 141 11.74 -10.26 -3.83
CA VAL A 141 13.04 -9.60 -3.65
C VAL A 141 14.19 -10.57 -3.92
N ILE A 142 14.13 -11.78 -3.35
CA ILE A 142 15.18 -12.79 -3.53
C ILE A 142 15.30 -13.18 -5.01
N SER A 143 14.20 -13.59 -5.65
CA SER A 143 14.25 -14.08 -7.03
C SER A 143 14.63 -13.00 -8.04
N LEU A 144 14.08 -11.79 -7.92
CA LEU A 144 14.37 -10.69 -8.85
C LEU A 144 15.77 -10.11 -8.69
N ALA A 145 16.27 -10.01 -7.45
CA ALA A 145 17.56 -9.37 -7.19
C ALA A 145 18.76 -10.34 -7.24
N THR A 146 18.55 -11.63 -6.98
CA THR A 146 19.64 -12.61 -6.89
C THR A 146 19.53 -13.74 -7.91
N GLY A 147 18.39 -13.92 -8.56
CA GLY A 147 18.12 -15.06 -9.43
C GLY A 147 17.86 -16.38 -8.71
N GLN A 148 17.89 -16.40 -7.37
CA GLN A 148 17.63 -17.61 -6.59
C GLN A 148 16.17 -18.02 -6.67
N ARG A 149 15.91 -19.33 -6.58
CA ARG A 149 14.54 -19.86 -6.55
C ARG A 149 13.85 -19.46 -5.25
N ALA A 150 12.83 -18.61 -5.38
CA ALA A 150 11.93 -18.23 -4.29
C ALA A 150 10.52 -18.03 -4.84
N PRO A 151 9.54 -18.91 -4.54
CA PRO A 151 8.19 -18.81 -5.01
C PRO A 151 7.48 -17.55 -4.52
N ILE A 152 6.60 -17.01 -5.35
CA ILE A 152 5.76 -15.86 -5.03
C ILE A 152 4.27 -16.21 -5.16
N LEU A 153 3.45 -15.50 -4.37
CA LEU A 153 1.98 -15.64 -4.41
C LEU A 153 1.31 -14.30 -4.09
N ASP A 154 1.58 -13.28 -4.91
CA ASP A 154 0.93 -11.97 -4.84
C ASP A 154 -0.49 -12.00 -5.42
N GLY A 155 -1.19 -10.88 -5.45
CA GLY A 155 -2.55 -10.80 -5.99
C GLY A 155 -2.67 -11.14 -7.48
N ASN A 156 -1.63 -10.90 -8.27
CA ASN A 156 -1.58 -11.25 -9.69
C ASN A 156 -1.39 -12.75 -9.87
N VAL A 157 -0.40 -13.31 -9.19
CA VAL A 157 -0.09 -14.75 -9.23
C VAL A 157 -1.25 -15.57 -8.67
N LYS A 158 -1.85 -15.17 -7.53
CA LYS A 158 -3.07 -15.79 -6.99
C LYS A 158 -4.17 -15.89 -8.06
N ARG A 159 -4.40 -14.82 -8.81
CA ARG A 159 -5.42 -14.81 -9.88
C ARG A 159 -5.08 -15.73 -11.04
N VAL A 160 -3.82 -15.70 -11.52
CA VAL A 160 -3.36 -16.57 -12.61
C VAL A 160 -3.51 -18.04 -12.21
N LEU A 161 -2.95 -18.45 -11.07
CA LEU A 161 -2.97 -19.85 -10.63
C LEU A 161 -4.38 -20.34 -10.27
N THR A 162 -5.19 -19.47 -9.64
CA THR A 162 -6.60 -19.80 -9.34
C THR A 162 -7.38 -20.07 -10.61
N ARG A 163 -7.19 -19.28 -11.68
CA ARG A 163 -7.86 -19.48 -12.97
C ARG A 163 -7.32 -20.68 -13.73
N LEU A 164 -5.99 -20.84 -13.75
CA LEU A 164 -5.35 -21.97 -14.43
C LEU A 164 -5.92 -23.31 -13.97
N HIS A 165 -6.15 -23.46 -12.68
CA HIS A 165 -6.62 -24.70 -12.06
C HIS A 165 -8.06 -24.66 -11.54
N ALA A 166 -8.82 -23.60 -11.81
CA ALA A 166 -10.18 -23.38 -11.29
C ALA A 166 -10.30 -23.62 -9.78
N VAL A 167 -9.32 -23.13 -8.99
CA VAL A 167 -9.30 -23.33 -7.54
C VAL A 167 -10.46 -22.60 -6.90
N GLU A 168 -11.39 -23.34 -6.31
CA GLU A 168 -12.59 -22.79 -5.68
C GLU A 168 -12.28 -22.13 -4.33
N GLY A 169 -13.06 -21.13 -4.00
CA GLY A 169 -12.99 -20.41 -2.73
C GLY A 169 -12.19 -19.12 -2.79
N TRP A 170 -12.30 -18.35 -1.71
CA TRP A 170 -11.57 -17.09 -1.60
C TRP A 170 -10.09 -17.34 -1.24
N PRO A 171 -9.12 -16.79 -2.02
CA PRO A 171 -7.68 -17.03 -1.81
C PRO A 171 -7.10 -16.56 -0.47
N GLY A 172 -7.85 -15.81 0.32
CA GLY A 172 -7.45 -15.43 1.68
C GLY A 172 -7.94 -16.40 2.76
N ARG A 173 -8.59 -17.52 2.41
CA ARG A 173 -8.84 -18.61 3.35
C ARG A 173 -7.56 -19.45 3.50
N PRO A 174 -7.14 -19.79 4.72
CA PRO A 174 -5.88 -20.51 4.93
C PRO A 174 -5.74 -21.81 4.12
N ALA A 175 -6.82 -22.57 3.95
CA ALA A 175 -6.79 -23.79 3.15
C ALA A 175 -6.56 -23.51 1.66
N VAL A 176 -7.26 -22.52 1.08
CA VAL A 176 -7.11 -22.14 -0.32
C VAL A 176 -5.72 -21.53 -0.57
N GLU A 177 -5.25 -20.72 0.36
CA GLU A 177 -3.94 -20.10 0.28
C GLU A 177 -2.81 -21.17 0.30
N ARG A 178 -2.91 -22.19 1.15
CA ARG A 178 -1.96 -23.34 1.16
C ARG A 178 -1.93 -24.03 -0.20
N THR A 179 -3.10 -24.40 -0.75
CA THR A 179 -3.18 -25.03 -2.07
C THR A 179 -2.51 -24.15 -3.14
N LEU A 180 -2.73 -22.85 -3.14
CA LEU A 180 -2.10 -21.95 -4.10
C LEU A 180 -0.58 -21.85 -3.90
N TRP A 181 -0.08 -21.91 -2.66
CA TRP A 181 1.35 -21.98 -2.40
C TRP A 181 1.96 -23.29 -2.93
N ASP A 182 1.30 -24.43 -2.73
CA ASP A 182 1.76 -25.73 -3.26
C ASP A 182 1.85 -25.69 -4.79
N ILE A 183 0.89 -25.06 -5.46
CA ILE A 183 0.89 -24.84 -6.92
C ILE A 183 2.04 -23.90 -7.32
N ALA A 184 2.24 -22.79 -6.58
CA ALA A 184 3.32 -21.85 -6.85
C ALA A 184 4.71 -22.51 -6.69
N GLU A 185 4.88 -23.30 -5.62
CA GLU A 185 6.11 -24.10 -5.40
C GLU A 185 6.39 -25.06 -6.55
N HIS A 186 5.35 -25.78 -7.03
CA HIS A 186 5.48 -26.72 -8.14
C HIS A 186 6.00 -26.05 -9.42
N TYR A 187 5.47 -24.86 -9.75
CA TYR A 187 5.81 -24.19 -11.00
C TYR A 187 7.05 -23.29 -10.95
N THR A 188 7.56 -22.93 -9.78
CA THR A 188 8.74 -22.05 -9.69
C THR A 188 10.01 -22.78 -10.06
N PRO A 189 10.74 -22.36 -11.12
CA PRO A 189 11.96 -23.02 -11.56
C PRO A 189 13.18 -22.66 -10.69
N THR A 190 14.24 -23.42 -10.83
CA THR A 190 15.58 -23.09 -10.29
C THR A 190 16.36 -22.18 -11.23
N GLU A 191 16.19 -22.37 -12.54
CA GLU A 191 16.82 -21.54 -13.56
C GLU A 191 15.88 -20.41 -13.99
N ARG A 192 16.44 -19.23 -14.25
CA ARG A 192 15.66 -18.05 -14.65
C ARG A 192 14.54 -17.69 -13.64
N ALA A 193 14.77 -17.91 -12.35
CA ALA A 193 13.74 -17.68 -11.32
C ALA A 193 13.28 -16.22 -11.27
N GLY A 194 14.17 -15.25 -11.49
CA GLY A 194 13.81 -13.83 -11.60
C GLY A 194 12.89 -13.53 -12.79
N ASP A 195 13.21 -14.06 -13.97
CA ASP A 195 12.37 -13.93 -15.17
C ASP A 195 11.00 -14.57 -14.96
N TYR A 196 10.98 -15.76 -14.35
CA TYR A 196 9.73 -16.46 -14.01
C TYR A 196 8.88 -15.66 -13.02
N THR A 197 9.49 -15.09 -11.99
CA THR A 197 8.78 -14.21 -11.04
C THR A 197 8.19 -13.00 -11.77
N GLN A 198 8.96 -12.36 -12.63
CA GLN A 198 8.48 -11.21 -13.41
C GLN A 198 7.35 -11.61 -14.36
N VAL A 199 7.46 -12.71 -15.10
CA VAL A 199 6.42 -13.12 -16.05
C VAL A 199 5.11 -13.46 -15.35
N MET A 200 5.16 -14.09 -14.18
CA MET A 200 3.93 -14.42 -13.44
C MET A 200 3.20 -13.16 -12.97
N MET A 201 3.93 -12.12 -12.58
CA MET A 201 3.36 -10.80 -12.27
C MET A 201 2.84 -10.12 -13.55
N ASP A 202 3.58 -10.18 -14.65
CA ASP A 202 3.20 -9.58 -15.93
C ASP A 202 1.92 -10.20 -16.50
N LEU A 203 1.84 -11.53 -16.54
CA LEU A 203 0.62 -12.24 -16.98
C LEU A 203 -0.61 -11.77 -16.21
N GLY A 204 -0.48 -11.64 -14.88
CA GLY A 204 -1.56 -11.16 -14.04
C GLY A 204 -1.90 -9.68 -14.30
N ALA A 205 -0.90 -8.83 -14.50
CA ALA A 205 -1.10 -7.39 -14.66
C ALA A 205 -1.61 -7.01 -16.06
N THR A 206 -1.20 -7.73 -17.13
CA THR A 206 -1.43 -7.31 -18.51
C THR A 206 -2.42 -8.18 -19.28
N LEU A 207 -2.43 -9.50 -19.07
CA LEU A 207 -3.30 -10.44 -19.79
C LEU A 207 -4.42 -10.98 -18.90
N CYS A 208 -4.09 -11.64 -17.81
CA CYS A 208 -5.06 -12.26 -16.91
C CYS A 208 -5.68 -11.22 -15.96
N THR A 209 -6.20 -10.13 -16.51
CA THR A 209 -6.77 -9.02 -15.74
C THR A 209 -8.07 -9.41 -15.03
N ARG A 210 -8.46 -8.64 -14.01
CA ARG A 210 -9.59 -9.01 -13.15
C ARG A 210 -10.92 -9.08 -13.90
N LYS A 211 -11.23 -8.08 -14.74
CA LYS A 211 -12.55 -7.91 -15.36
C LYS A 211 -12.62 -8.41 -16.81
N ALA A 212 -11.56 -8.19 -17.58
CA ALA A 212 -11.50 -8.47 -19.00
C ALA A 212 -10.17 -9.14 -19.35
N PRO A 213 -9.99 -10.43 -19.02
CA PRO A 213 -8.76 -11.14 -19.36
C PRO A 213 -8.63 -11.36 -20.87
N ALA A 214 -7.43 -11.11 -21.39
CA ALA A 214 -7.10 -11.34 -22.80
C ALA A 214 -6.66 -12.81 -23.02
N CYS A 215 -7.58 -13.75 -22.83
CA CYS A 215 -7.28 -15.19 -22.82
C CYS A 215 -6.65 -15.67 -24.14
N LEU A 216 -7.09 -15.14 -25.30
CA LEU A 216 -6.57 -15.53 -26.61
C LEU A 216 -5.07 -15.21 -26.82
N LEU A 217 -4.50 -14.31 -26.01
CA LEU A 217 -3.09 -13.95 -26.04
C LEU A 217 -2.28 -14.64 -24.92
N CYS A 218 -2.94 -15.44 -24.08
CA CYS A 218 -2.31 -16.09 -22.94
C CYS A 218 -1.51 -17.32 -23.37
N PRO A 219 -0.22 -17.44 -23.00
CA PRO A 219 0.64 -18.56 -23.40
C PRO A 219 0.17 -19.94 -22.86
N VAL A 220 -0.72 -19.94 -21.88
CA VAL A 220 -1.26 -21.13 -21.24
C VAL A 220 -2.77 -21.24 -21.34
N GLN A 221 -3.35 -20.59 -22.35
CA GLN A 221 -4.81 -20.56 -22.57
C GLN A 221 -5.42 -21.97 -22.66
N ASP A 222 -4.81 -22.85 -23.45
CA ASP A 222 -5.27 -24.23 -23.68
C ASP A 222 -5.20 -25.12 -22.42
N TRP A 223 -4.46 -24.71 -21.40
CA TRP A 223 -4.39 -25.37 -20.11
C TRP A 223 -5.27 -24.72 -19.04
N CYS A 224 -5.87 -23.58 -19.35
CA CYS A 224 -6.59 -22.81 -18.34
C CYS A 224 -7.99 -23.39 -18.12
N GLU A 225 -8.20 -24.01 -16.97
CA GLU A 225 -9.46 -24.65 -16.62
C GLU A 225 -10.61 -23.64 -16.48
N ALA A 226 -10.36 -22.44 -15.94
CA ALA A 226 -11.37 -21.39 -15.90
C ALA A 226 -11.82 -20.95 -17.30
N HIS A 227 -10.87 -20.88 -18.25
CA HIS A 227 -11.19 -20.57 -19.65
C HIS A 227 -11.98 -21.69 -20.34
N ARG A 228 -11.57 -22.95 -20.13
CA ARG A 228 -12.31 -24.11 -20.63
C ARG A 228 -13.78 -24.15 -20.16
N LEU A 229 -14.01 -23.65 -18.92
CA LEU A 229 -15.33 -23.58 -18.31
C LEU A 229 -16.12 -22.30 -18.68
N GLY A 230 -15.51 -21.30 -19.32
CA GLY A 230 -16.10 -19.98 -19.57
C GLY A 230 -16.36 -19.20 -18.29
N ARG A 231 -15.55 -19.42 -17.24
CA ARG A 231 -15.73 -18.88 -15.88
C ARG A 231 -14.56 -18.03 -15.38
N GLU A 232 -13.84 -17.38 -16.28
CA GLU A 232 -12.62 -16.63 -15.94
C GLU A 232 -12.89 -15.53 -14.90
N THR A 233 -14.05 -14.90 -14.97
CA THR A 233 -14.41 -13.81 -14.03
C THR A 233 -14.91 -14.29 -12.67
N ASP A 234 -15.27 -15.57 -12.56
CA ASP A 234 -15.69 -16.17 -11.28
C ASP A 234 -14.49 -16.45 -10.37
N PHE A 235 -13.31 -16.62 -10.99
CA PHE A 235 -12.07 -16.92 -10.29
C PHE A 235 -11.12 -15.72 -10.25
N PRO A 236 -10.48 -15.45 -9.12
CA PRO A 236 -10.72 -16.05 -7.79
C PRO A 236 -12.04 -15.57 -7.18
N SER A 237 -12.63 -16.41 -6.32
CA SER A 237 -13.82 -16.04 -5.56
C SER A 237 -13.55 -14.79 -4.71
N SER A 238 -14.54 -13.92 -4.63
CA SER A 238 -14.42 -12.66 -3.90
C SER A 238 -14.40 -12.89 -2.37
N LYS A 239 -13.71 -11.99 -1.64
CA LYS A 239 -13.81 -11.94 -0.19
C LYS A 239 -15.28 -11.73 0.22
N PRO A 240 -15.81 -12.49 1.20
CA PRO A 240 -17.14 -12.22 1.73
C PRO A 240 -17.29 -10.76 2.16
N LYS A 241 -18.32 -10.10 1.67
CA LYS A 241 -18.58 -8.68 1.97
C LYS A 241 -18.92 -8.52 3.45
N LYS A 242 -18.20 -7.66 4.14
CA LYS A 242 -18.62 -7.13 5.45
C LYS A 242 -19.12 -5.70 5.25
N VAL A 243 -20.19 -5.36 5.94
CA VAL A 243 -20.65 -3.95 5.95
C VAL A 243 -19.59 -3.12 6.65
N ALA A 244 -19.06 -2.13 5.94
CA ALA A 244 -18.08 -1.23 6.51
C ALA A 244 -18.80 -0.20 7.40
N PRO A 245 -18.48 -0.07 8.70
CA PRO A 245 -19.08 0.94 9.56
C PRO A 245 -18.72 2.34 9.09
N THR A 246 -19.59 3.30 9.33
CA THR A 246 -19.29 4.72 9.16
C THR A 246 -18.83 5.30 10.50
N ARG A 247 -17.79 6.12 10.46
CA ARG A 247 -17.28 6.93 11.57
C ARG A 247 -17.40 8.38 11.19
N HIS A 248 -17.64 9.24 12.17
CA HIS A 248 -17.74 10.68 11.98
C HIS A 248 -16.58 11.36 12.70
N ALA A 249 -16.08 12.46 12.15
CA ALA A 249 -15.07 13.29 12.80
C ALA A 249 -15.24 14.75 12.32
N HIS A 250 -14.95 15.69 13.20
CA HIS A 250 -14.83 17.11 12.90
C HIS A 250 -13.36 17.48 12.83
N ALA A 251 -12.92 18.04 11.71
CA ALA A 251 -11.56 18.51 11.48
C ALA A 251 -11.48 20.00 11.84
N LEU A 252 -10.77 20.35 12.90
CA LEU A 252 -10.65 21.73 13.40
C LEU A 252 -9.57 22.46 12.60
N MET A 253 -9.98 23.33 11.69
CA MET A 253 -9.09 24.20 10.91
C MET A 253 -8.86 25.49 11.69
N LEU A 254 -7.94 25.47 12.66
CA LEU A 254 -7.60 26.61 13.50
C LEU A 254 -6.68 27.54 12.72
N VAL A 255 -7.10 28.76 12.49
CA VAL A 255 -6.34 29.76 11.72
C VAL A 255 -5.97 30.92 12.63
N ASP A 256 -4.69 31.27 12.68
CA ASP A 256 -4.20 32.40 13.45
C ASP A 256 -4.26 33.72 12.65
N PRO A 257 -4.04 34.90 13.28
CA PRO A 257 -4.10 36.20 12.58
C PRO A 257 -3.08 36.36 11.46
N ALA A 258 -2.07 35.51 11.37
CA ALA A 258 -1.10 35.48 10.29
C ALA A 258 -1.51 34.57 9.13
N GLY A 259 -2.73 34.00 9.16
CA GLY A 259 -3.22 33.07 8.14
C GLY A 259 -2.55 31.69 8.21
N ARG A 260 -1.88 31.34 9.32
CA ARG A 260 -1.29 30.02 9.51
C ARG A 260 -2.32 29.08 10.12
N VAL A 261 -2.30 27.82 9.70
CA VAL A 261 -3.18 26.78 10.22
C VAL A 261 -2.40 25.87 11.18
N MET A 262 -3.07 25.43 12.23
CA MET A 262 -2.50 24.47 13.17
C MET A 262 -2.70 23.04 12.69
N LEU A 263 -1.61 22.28 12.69
CA LEU A 263 -1.61 20.84 12.44
C LEU A 263 -1.07 20.11 13.66
N GLU A 264 -1.62 18.92 13.94
CA GLU A 264 -1.10 17.99 14.95
C GLU A 264 -0.57 16.72 14.30
N GLN A 265 0.48 16.12 14.83
CA GLN A 265 0.98 14.84 14.38
C GLN A 265 0.11 13.73 14.97
N ARG A 266 -0.41 12.86 14.12
CA ARG A 266 -1.21 11.70 14.55
C ARG A 266 -0.35 10.69 15.31
N PRO A 267 -0.92 9.93 16.25
CA PRO A 267 -0.21 8.81 16.89
C PRO A 267 0.42 7.89 15.84
N ALA A 268 1.51 7.23 16.20
CA ALA A 268 2.19 6.28 15.31
C ALA A 268 1.27 5.15 14.81
N GLU A 269 0.27 4.78 15.61
CA GLU A 269 -0.73 3.76 15.29
C GLU A 269 -2.06 4.38 14.89
N GLY A 270 -2.90 3.59 14.21
CA GLY A 270 -4.24 4.00 13.79
C GLY A 270 -4.30 4.65 12.42
N ILE A 271 -5.39 5.41 12.20
CA ILE A 271 -5.66 6.08 10.93
C ILE A 271 -4.66 7.18 10.70
N TRP A 272 -3.98 7.15 9.54
CA TRP A 272 -2.96 8.14 9.16
C TRP A 272 -1.84 8.29 10.20
N GLY A 273 -1.49 7.19 10.88
CA GLY A 273 -0.50 7.22 11.95
C GLY A 273 0.82 7.85 11.51
N GLY A 274 1.35 8.74 12.34
CA GLY A 274 2.56 9.51 12.09
C GLY A 274 2.41 10.67 11.10
N LEU A 275 1.28 10.79 10.39
CA LEU A 275 1.03 11.91 9.49
C LEU A 275 0.52 13.14 10.26
N TRP A 276 0.73 14.30 9.67
CA TRP A 276 0.15 15.54 10.13
C TRP A 276 -1.30 15.70 9.65
N SER A 277 -2.17 16.18 10.52
CA SER A 277 -3.59 16.36 10.27
C SER A 277 -4.11 17.55 11.10
N PHE A 278 -5.30 18.01 10.77
CA PHE A 278 -6.03 18.90 11.66
C PHE A 278 -6.35 18.20 12.98
N PRO A 279 -6.40 18.88 14.13
CA PRO A 279 -7.02 18.36 15.35
C PRO A 279 -8.43 17.88 15.07
N GLN A 280 -8.89 16.85 15.78
CA GLN A 280 -10.17 16.21 15.52
C GLN A 280 -11.01 16.08 16.79
N CYS A 281 -12.33 16.28 16.63
CA CYS A 281 -13.34 15.98 17.63
C CYS A 281 -14.36 14.99 17.05
N ASP A 282 -15.02 14.21 17.91
CA ASP A 282 -15.98 13.19 17.47
C ASP A 282 -17.34 13.80 17.09
N GLY A 283 -17.77 14.88 17.75
CA GLY A 283 -19.07 15.51 17.52
C GLY A 283 -19.07 17.04 17.62
N ALA A 284 -20.16 17.66 17.21
CA ALA A 284 -20.33 19.13 17.26
C ALA A 284 -20.33 19.67 18.70
N ALA A 285 -20.82 18.91 19.68
CA ALA A 285 -20.74 19.29 21.09
C ALA A 285 -19.28 19.38 21.56
N ASP A 286 -18.45 18.40 21.15
CA ASP A 286 -17.03 18.38 21.48
C ASP A 286 -16.27 19.55 20.85
N VAL A 287 -16.70 20.02 19.66
CA VAL A 287 -16.15 21.22 19.01
C VAL A 287 -16.37 22.44 19.87
N LYS A 288 -17.62 22.63 20.38
CA LYS A 288 -17.96 23.75 21.24
C LYS A 288 -17.17 23.71 22.55
N ASP A 289 -17.15 22.57 23.24
CA ASP A 289 -16.40 22.39 24.49
C ASP A 289 -14.91 22.67 24.28
N TRP A 290 -14.38 22.26 23.12
CA TRP A 290 -12.99 22.53 22.74
C TRP A 290 -12.75 24.03 22.56
N CYS A 291 -13.64 24.74 21.86
CA CYS A 291 -13.55 26.19 21.64
C CYS A 291 -13.65 26.98 22.97
N ASP A 292 -14.59 26.61 23.82
CA ASP A 292 -14.80 27.21 25.12
C ASP A 292 -13.55 27.05 26.02
N LYS A 293 -12.95 25.85 26.01
CA LYS A 293 -11.73 25.56 26.78
C LYS A 293 -10.55 26.46 26.40
N TRP A 294 -10.43 26.79 25.11
CA TRP A 294 -9.28 27.55 24.60
C TRP A 294 -9.58 29.04 24.40
N GLY A 295 -10.80 29.49 24.69
CA GLY A 295 -11.22 30.87 24.53
C GLY A 295 -11.13 31.32 23.06
N VAL A 296 -11.49 30.39 22.14
CA VAL A 296 -11.57 30.61 20.70
C VAL A 296 -12.98 30.25 20.25
N GLY A 297 -13.48 30.83 19.17
CA GLY A 297 -14.77 30.43 18.63
C GLY A 297 -15.79 31.56 18.54
N ASP A 298 -15.34 32.81 18.54
CA ASP A 298 -16.21 33.94 18.15
C ASP A 298 -16.62 33.82 16.68
N SER A 299 -15.84 33.13 15.87
CA SER A 299 -16.13 32.78 14.47
C SER A 299 -15.91 31.30 14.24
N ILE A 300 -16.99 30.53 14.12
CA ILE A 300 -17.01 29.09 13.79
C ILE A 300 -17.82 28.89 12.54
N GLU A 301 -17.20 28.38 11.48
CA GLU A 301 -17.84 28.04 10.22
C GLU A 301 -17.74 26.56 9.93
N TYR A 302 -18.88 25.89 9.72
CA TYR A 302 -18.94 24.49 9.32
C TYR A 302 -18.97 24.38 7.80
N TRP A 303 -17.99 23.71 7.23
CA TRP A 303 -17.94 23.44 5.79
C TRP A 303 -18.67 22.15 5.44
N THR A 304 -19.00 22.01 4.15
CA THR A 304 -19.65 20.80 3.63
C THR A 304 -18.85 19.55 3.97
N PRO A 305 -19.46 18.57 4.67
CA PRO A 305 -18.83 17.29 4.97
C PRO A 305 -18.40 16.55 3.70
N PHE A 306 -17.38 15.73 3.83
CA PHE A 306 -16.95 14.82 2.76
C PHE A 306 -16.66 13.43 3.33
N THR A 307 -16.77 12.41 2.47
CA THR A 307 -16.51 11.01 2.85
C THR A 307 -15.18 10.55 2.31
N HIS A 308 -14.34 9.99 3.19
CA HIS A 308 -13.15 9.25 2.80
C HIS A 308 -13.37 7.76 3.08
N ILE A 309 -13.14 6.90 2.06
CA ILE A 309 -13.39 5.46 2.14
C ILE A 309 -12.09 4.71 2.41
N PHE A 310 -12.04 4.05 3.56
CA PHE A 310 -11.00 3.08 3.89
C PHE A 310 -11.45 1.65 3.53
N SER A 311 -10.54 0.71 3.50
CA SER A 311 -10.85 -0.70 3.19
C SER A 311 -11.79 -1.38 4.21
N HIS A 312 -11.93 -0.83 5.41
CA HIS A 312 -12.66 -1.45 6.53
C HIS A 312 -13.68 -0.53 7.22
N PHE A 313 -13.77 0.76 6.86
CA PHE A 313 -14.79 1.71 7.31
C PHE A 313 -14.87 2.91 6.37
N ARG A 314 -15.91 3.74 6.56
CA ARG A 314 -16.07 5.06 5.93
C ARG A 314 -15.82 6.11 6.98
N LEU A 315 -15.11 7.18 6.66
CA LEU A 315 -14.94 8.36 7.50
C LEU A 315 -15.68 9.52 6.87
N GLU A 316 -16.74 9.97 7.53
CA GLU A 316 -17.37 11.25 7.24
C GLU A 316 -16.67 12.33 8.06
N MET A 317 -16.06 13.27 7.37
CA MET A 317 -15.31 14.36 7.99
C MET A 317 -15.99 15.68 7.73
N THR A 318 -16.35 16.39 8.79
CA THR A 318 -16.89 17.75 8.75
C THR A 318 -15.77 18.73 9.03
N PRO A 319 -15.33 19.54 8.06
CA PRO A 319 -14.37 20.60 8.32
C PRO A 319 -15.01 21.73 9.10
N VAL A 320 -14.30 22.25 10.10
CA VAL A 320 -14.75 23.36 10.94
C VAL A 320 -13.68 24.44 10.95
N LEU A 321 -13.92 25.56 10.31
CA LEU A 321 -13.03 26.72 10.33
C LEU A 321 -13.23 27.49 11.63
N ILE A 322 -12.15 27.78 12.33
CA ILE A 322 -12.11 28.50 13.61
C ILE A 322 -11.03 29.55 13.53
N GLU A 323 -11.42 30.81 13.56
CA GLU A 323 -10.49 31.91 13.65
C GLU A 323 -10.01 32.08 15.08
N CYS A 324 -8.70 32.03 15.26
CA CYS A 324 -8.07 32.18 16.57
C CYS A 324 -7.55 33.60 16.73
N PRO A 325 -7.89 34.32 17.83
CA PRO A 325 -7.39 35.69 18.07
C PRO A 325 -5.88 35.74 18.26
N ARG A 326 -5.26 34.58 18.48
CA ARG A 326 -3.82 34.38 18.62
C ARG A 326 -3.45 32.92 18.32
N ALA A 327 -2.20 32.67 17.95
CA ALA A 327 -1.69 31.31 17.88
C ALA A 327 -1.75 30.65 19.26
N LEU A 328 -2.32 29.45 19.34
CA LEU A 328 -2.36 28.69 20.58
C LEU A 328 -0.96 28.09 20.86
N PRO A 329 -0.49 28.07 22.13
CA PRO A 329 0.82 27.54 22.47
C PRO A 329 0.88 26.02 22.23
N ALA A 330 2.00 25.54 21.71
CA ALA A 330 2.19 24.11 21.38
C ALA A 330 2.07 23.23 22.65
N GLU A 331 2.47 23.74 23.80
CA GLU A 331 2.41 23.06 25.12
C GLU A 331 0.97 22.78 25.57
N ALA A 332 0.01 23.47 24.98
CA ALA A 332 -1.42 23.24 25.24
C ALA A 332 -1.92 21.88 24.73
N PHE A 333 -1.17 21.23 23.86
CA PHE A 333 -1.56 20.00 23.20
C PHE A 333 -0.72 18.83 23.68
N SER A 334 -1.36 17.67 23.80
CA SER A 334 -0.71 16.43 24.22
C SER A 334 0.12 15.76 23.11
N ARG A 335 0.07 16.30 21.89
CA ARG A 335 0.76 15.80 20.71
C ARG A 335 1.60 16.90 20.08
N PRO A 336 2.64 16.53 19.30
CA PRO A 336 3.39 17.52 18.53
C PRO A 336 2.44 18.32 17.62
N THR A 337 2.56 19.65 17.68
CA THR A 337 1.78 20.57 16.85
C THR A 337 2.69 21.56 16.15
N CYS A 338 2.25 22.07 15.00
CA CYS A 338 2.93 23.14 14.31
C CYS A 338 1.94 24.08 13.64
N TRP A 339 2.31 25.37 13.56
CA TRP A 339 1.60 26.36 12.76
C TRP A 339 2.29 26.50 11.41
N ARG A 340 1.53 26.33 10.33
CA ARG A 340 2.05 26.37 8.95
C ARG A 340 1.14 27.21 8.06
N SER A 341 1.73 27.87 7.07
CA SER A 341 0.95 28.41 5.95
C SER A 341 0.30 27.24 5.20
N PRO A 342 -0.98 27.28 4.88
CA PRO A 342 -1.64 26.24 4.08
C PRO A 342 -1.00 26.00 2.71
N ALA A 343 -0.26 27.00 2.20
CA ALA A 343 0.46 26.93 0.92
C ALA A 343 1.89 26.39 1.05
N ALA A 344 2.48 26.33 2.27
CA ALA A 344 3.87 25.93 2.51
C ALA A 344 3.91 24.67 3.42
N LEU A 345 3.77 23.51 2.80
CA LEU A 345 3.60 22.20 3.45
C LEU A 345 4.80 21.27 3.24
N ASP A 346 5.95 21.82 2.85
CA ASP A 346 7.14 21.04 2.58
C ASP A 346 7.69 20.37 3.85
N GLY A 347 8.21 19.15 3.69
CA GLY A 347 8.85 18.39 4.74
C GLY A 347 7.89 17.71 5.73
N ILE A 348 6.57 17.70 5.51
CA ILE A 348 5.62 17.00 6.35
C ILE A 348 4.78 16.01 5.57
N GLY A 349 4.54 14.82 6.15
CA GLY A 349 3.67 13.80 5.56
C GLY A 349 2.19 14.11 5.80
N LEU A 350 1.39 14.17 4.75
CA LEU A 350 -0.03 14.48 4.80
C LEU A 350 -0.88 13.37 4.18
N ALA A 351 -2.03 13.07 4.79
CA ALA A 351 -3.04 12.24 4.13
C ALA A 351 -3.72 13.03 2.99
N ALA A 352 -4.11 12.34 1.90
CA ALA A 352 -4.71 12.98 0.75
C ALA A 352 -5.93 13.88 1.09
N PRO A 353 -6.88 13.48 1.95
CA PRO A 353 -8.00 14.35 2.34
C PRO A 353 -7.54 15.61 3.08
N VAL A 354 -6.52 15.50 3.93
CA VAL A 354 -5.96 16.65 4.66
C VAL A 354 -5.30 17.62 3.69
N LYS A 355 -4.51 17.10 2.73
CA LYS A 355 -3.88 17.92 1.68
C LYS A 355 -4.93 18.67 0.84
N THR A 356 -6.01 17.97 0.43
CA THR A 356 -7.11 18.58 -0.32
C THR A 356 -7.78 19.70 0.49
N LEU A 357 -8.02 19.47 1.77
CA LEU A 357 -8.67 20.43 2.65
C LEU A 357 -7.77 21.66 2.91
N LEU A 358 -6.47 21.47 3.05
CA LEU A 358 -5.49 22.56 3.16
C LEU A 358 -5.46 23.42 1.89
N GLY A 359 -5.55 22.81 0.70
CA GLY A 359 -5.66 23.56 -0.56
C GLY A 359 -6.94 24.40 -0.65
N ARG A 360 -8.08 23.85 -0.18
CA ARG A 360 -9.35 24.61 -0.10
C ARG A 360 -9.25 25.76 0.92
N LEU A 361 -8.59 25.54 2.03
CA LEU A 361 -8.39 26.57 3.05
C LEU A 361 -7.49 27.70 2.53
N ALA A 362 -6.40 27.37 1.83
CA ALA A 362 -5.55 28.38 1.19
C ALA A 362 -6.34 29.28 0.24
N ALA A 363 -7.12 28.66 -0.67
CA ALA A 363 -7.96 29.41 -1.61
C ALA A 363 -9.02 30.28 -0.91
N HIS A 364 -9.58 29.81 0.21
CA HIS A 364 -10.53 30.59 1.00
C HIS A 364 -9.86 31.82 1.64
N LEU A 365 -8.69 31.64 2.27
CA LEU A 365 -7.97 32.75 2.89
C LEU A 365 -7.51 33.80 1.88
N ASP A 366 -7.12 33.40 0.67
CA ASP A 366 -6.76 34.32 -0.43
C ASP A 366 -7.96 35.17 -0.91
N THR A 367 -9.20 34.71 -0.68
CA THR A 367 -10.40 35.45 -1.10
C THR A 367 -10.93 36.39 -0.03
N VAL A 368 -10.57 36.21 1.22
CA VAL A 368 -11.08 36.98 2.38
C VAL A 368 -10.04 38.01 2.85
N GLY A 369 -8.75 37.86 2.51
CA GLY A 369 -7.67 38.81 2.79
C GLY A 369 -7.46 39.76 1.62
#